data_8a16240e542a9f911e541d6b4dedf7a2
#
_entry.id   8a16240e542a9f911e541d6b4dedf7a2
#
_cell.length_a   1.000
_cell.length_b   1.000
_cell.length_c   1.000
_cell.angle_alpha   90.00
_cell.angle_beta   90.00
_cell.angle_gamma   90.00
#
_symmetry.space_group_name_H-M   'P 1'
#
loop_
_entity.id
_entity.type
_entity.pdbx_description
1 polymer ?
#
loop_
_entity_poly.entity_id
_entity_poly.type
_entity_poly.pdbx_seq_one_letter_code
_entity_poly.pdbx_strand_id
1 'polypeptide(L)'
;MEYLPVFKPGQAITLKASAAVTGGQIVAVTGVGTVGPAGANAVNWIGVASTDAAINDNVTIYADGVQSVTASGTVTAGDLVVCAAAGAVSSLAAVTTPTAADVTNTRAIVGVAISTATNGNKVRVKFDR
;
A
#
# COMPACT_ATOMS: atom_id res chain seq x y z
N MET A 1 31.04 -10.59 -13.38
CA MET A 1 29.72 -10.31 -13.99
C MET A 1 29.04 -9.19 -13.23
N GLU A 2 28.55 -8.19 -13.92
CA GLU A 2 27.80 -7.12 -13.30
C GLU A 2 26.32 -7.51 -13.19
N TYR A 3 25.72 -7.15 -12.04
CA TYR A 3 24.28 -7.26 -11.86
C TYR A 3 23.61 -5.96 -12.25
N LEU A 4 22.59 -6.03 -13.09
CA LEU A 4 21.77 -4.87 -13.45
C LEU A 4 20.38 -5.03 -12.85
N PRO A 5 19.91 -4.07 -12.02
CA PRO A 5 18.57 -4.15 -11.45
C PRO A 5 17.50 -4.02 -12.55
N VAL A 6 16.40 -4.75 -12.39
CA VAL A 6 15.24 -4.65 -13.30
C VAL A 6 14.59 -3.27 -13.18
N PHE A 7 14.46 -2.77 -11.95
CA PHE A 7 14.02 -1.40 -11.67
C PHE A 7 15.02 -0.75 -10.69
N LYS A 8 15.38 0.48 -10.95
CA LYS A 8 16.29 1.23 -10.07
C LYS A 8 15.53 1.70 -8.82
N PRO A 9 16.21 1.89 -7.66
CA PRO A 9 15.60 2.50 -6.49
C PRO A 9 14.93 3.85 -6.83
N GLY A 10 13.70 4.04 -6.35
CA GLY A 10 12.90 5.23 -6.62
C GLY A 10 12.24 5.26 -8.01
N GLN A 11 12.49 4.29 -8.85
CA GLN A 11 11.87 4.18 -10.16
C GLN A 11 10.47 3.59 -10.04
N ALA A 12 9.52 4.11 -10.82
CA ALA A 12 8.18 3.54 -10.92
C ALA A 12 8.22 2.13 -11.52
N ILE A 13 7.36 1.25 -11.00
CA ILE A 13 7.24 -0.14 -11.43
C ILE A 13 6.00 -0.27 -12.30
N THR A 14 6.09 -0.95 -13.44
CA THR A 14 4.94 -1.22 -14.30
C THR A 14 4.64 -2.71 -14.29
N LEU A 15 3.43 -3.07 -13.84
CA LEU A 15 2.93 -4.43 -13.81
C LEU A 15 1.52 -4.48 -14.40
N LYS A 16 1.01 -5.68 -14.63
CA LYS A 16 -0.33 -5.89 -15.17
C LYS A 16 -1.37 -5.97 -14.06
N ALA A 17 -2.51 -5.32 -14.24
CA ALA A 17 -3.62 -5.42 -13.30
C ALA A 17 -4.36 -6.76 -13.46
N SER A 18 -4.51 -7.52 -12.38
CA SER A 18 -5.31 -8.74 -12.34
C SER A 18 -6.78 -8.47 -11.98
N ALA A 19 -7.06 -7.27 -11.50
CA ALA A 19 -8.39 -6.76 -11.22
C ALA A 19 -8.38 -5.24 -11.48
N ALA A 20 -9.54 -4.64 -11.63
CA ALA A 20 -9.64 -3.19 -11.82
C ALA A 20 -9.00 -2.45 -10.64
N VAL A 21 -8.17 -1.45 -10.94
CA VAL A 21 -7.44 -0.64 -9.97
C VAL A 21 -7.81 0.82 -10.19
N THR A 22 -7.98 1.56 -9.12
CA THR A 22 -8.19 3.02 -9.16
C THR A 22 -6.90 3.72 -8.72
N GLY A 23 -6.54 4.80 -9.40
CA GLY A 23 -5.38 5.61 -9.01
C GLY A 23 -5.46 6.06 -7.56
N GLY A 24 -4.36 5.94 -6.84
CA GLY A 24 -4.29 6.22 -5.40
C GLY A 24 -4.58 5.03 -4.48
N GLN A 25 -4.98 3.88 -5.03
CA GLN A 25 -5.10 2.65 -4.23
C GLN A 25 -3.73 2.02 -4.01
N ILE A 26 -3.52 1.48 -2.82
CA ILE A 26 -2.40 0.57 -2.57
C ILE A 26 -2.66 -0.72 -3.32
N VAL A 27 -1.66 -1.23 -4.00
CA VAL A 27 -1.72 -2.47 -4.75
C VAL A 27 -0.81 -3.52 -4.14
N ALA A 28 -1.23 -4.77 -4.26
CA ALA A 28 -0.50 -5.93 -3.78
C ALA A 28 -0.27 -6.92 -4.92
N VAL A 29 0.79 -7.69 -4.81
CA VAL A 29 1.12 -8.73 -5.79
C VAL A 29 0.07 -9.84 -5.72
N THR A 30 -0.54 -10.17 -6.85
CA THR A 30 -1.59 -11.19 -6.95
C THR A 30 -1.12 -12.44 -7.72
N GLY A 31 0.00 -12.36 -8.41
CA GLY A 31 0.56 -13.45 -9.18
C GLY A 31 1.86 -13.03 -9.86
N VAL A 32 2.33 -13.82 -10.80
CA VAL A 32 3.56 -13.52 -11.53
C VAL A 32 3.34 -12.29 -12.43
N GLY A 33 3.99 -11.19 -12.06
CA GLY A 33 3.90 -9.94 -12.83
C GLY A 33 2.55 -9.23 -12.76
N THR A 34 1.68 -9.59 -11.80
CA THR A 34 0.35 -9.02 -11.67
C THR A 34 0.09 -8.43 -10.29
N VAL A 35 -0.74 -7.39 -10.25
CA VAL A 35 -1.15 -6.70 -9.04
C VAL A 35 -2.65 -6.44 -9.04
N GLY A 36 -3.21 -6.24 -7.86
CA GLY A 36 -4.58 -5.80 -7.66
C GLY A 36 -4.69 -4.94 -6.41
N PRO A 37 -5.87 -4.36 -6.12
CA PRO A 37 -6.05 -3.59 -4.89
C PRO A 37 -5.68 -4.42 -3.66
N ALA A 38 -4.90 -3.84 -2.75
CA ALA A 38 -4.52 -4.52 -1.51
C ALA A 38 -5.75 -4.74 -0.63
N GLY A 39 -5.81 -5.90 0.01
CA GLY A 39 -6.82 -6.21 1.01
C GLY A 39 -6.41 -5.78 2.41
N ALA A 40 -7.28 -6.00 3.39
CA ALA A 40 -6.99 -5.73 4.79
C ALA A 40 -5.78 -6.57 5.25
N ASN A 41 -4.85 -5.92 5.93
CA ASN A 41 -3.62 -6.53 6.45
C ASN A 41 -2.78 -7.24 5.39
N ALA A 42 -2.83 -6.82 4.14
CA ALA A 42 -2.02 -7.39 3.07
C ALA A 42 -0.53 -7.18 3.35
N VAL A 43 0.23 -8.28 3.36
CA VAL A 43 1.68 -8.25 3.61
C VAL A 43 2.48 -8.15 2.30
N ASN A 44 1.84 -8.37 1.18
CA ASN A 44 2.40 -8.40 -0.17
C ASN A 44 2.15 -7.09 -0.96
N TRP A 45 1.83 -6.01 -0.27
CA TRP A 45 1.68 -4.70 -0.91
C TRP A 45 3.04 -4.21 -1.44
N ILE A 46 3.02 -3.47 -2.54
CA ILE A 46 4.25 -2.97 -3.17
C ILE A 46 4.26 -1.47 -3.47
N GLY A 47 3.12 -0.83 -3.42
CA GLY A 47 3.06 0.61 -3.68
C GLY A 47 1.66 1.09 -4.01
N VAL A 48 1.59 2.25 -4.63
CA VAL A 48 0.35 2.94 -4.98
C VAL A 48 0.19 3.04 -6.48
N ALA A 49 -0.99 2.71 -6.99
CA ALA A 49 -1.30 2.87 -8.41
C ALA A 49 -1.31 4.36 -8.79
N SER A 50 -0.62 4.68 -9.88
CA SER A 50 -0.54 6.06 -10.37
C SER A 50 -1.82 6.51 -11.08
N THR A 51 -2.53 5.56 -11.73
CA THR A 51 -3.72 5.83 -12.54
C THR A 51 -4.68 4.66 -12.43
N ASP A 52 -5.90 4.87 -12.92
CA ASP A 52 -6.86 3.78 -13.10
C ASP A 52 -6.34 2.79 -14.13
N ALA A 53 -6.62 1.52 -13.91
CA ALA A 53 -6.33 0.45 -14.87
C ALA A 53 -7.45 -0.59 -14.83
N ALA A 54 -7.92 -1.00 -16.01
CA ALA A 54 -8.83 -2.12 -16.13
C ALA A 54 -8.06 -3.44 -15.98
N ILE A 55 -8.80 -4.52 -15.76
CA ILE A 55 -8.21 -5.87 -15.74
C ILE A 55 -7.41 -6.13 -17.02
N ASN A 56 -6.22 -6.70 -16.89
CA ASN A 56 -5.24 -6.99 -17.95
C ASN A 56 -4.51 -5.77 -18.52
N ASP A 57 -4.85 -4.56 -18.11
CA ASP A 57 -4.08 -3.36 -18.50
C ASP A 57 -2.84 -3.19 -17.62
N ASN A 58 -1.86 -2.47 -18.16
CA ASN A 58 -0.68 -2.11 -17.39
C ASN A 58 -1.02 -1.01 -16.39
N VAL A 59 -0.44 -1.11 -15.21
CA VAL A 59 -0.53 -0.08 -14.17
C VAL A 59 0.87 0.31 -13.73
N THR A 60 1.13 1.61 -13.65
CA THR A 60 2.36 2.14 -13.09
C THR A 60 2.19 2.34 -11.60
N ILE A 61 3.16 1.88 -10.83
CA ILE A 61 3.12 1.83 -9.37
C ILE A 61 4.24 2.68 -8.81
N TYR A 62 3.91 3.58 -7.89
CA TYR A 62 4.88 4.33 -7.11
C TYR A 62 5.20 3.54 -5.84
N ALA A 63 6.44 3.08 -5.72
CA ALA A 63 6.83 2.12 -4.69
C ALA A 63 7.22 2.75 -3.36
N ASP A 64 7.69 3.99 -3.35
CA ASP A 64 8.20 4.65 -2.15
C ASP A 64 7.82 6.14 -2.09
N GLY A 65 8.42 6.87 -1.16
CA GLY A 65 8.17 8.29 -0.97
C GLY A 65 6.91 8.57 -0.15
N VAL A 66 6.34 9.75 -0.34
CA VAL A 66 5.12 10.18 0.33
C VAL A 66 3.96 10.07 -0.65
N GLN A 67 2.96 9.29 -0.30
CA GLN A 67 1.78 9.06 -1.12
C GLN A 67 0.51 9.51 -0.39
N SER A 68 -0.46 9.99 -1.15
CA SER A 68 -1.78 10.34 -0.64
C SER A 68 -2.74 9.18 -0.88
N VAL A 69 -3.17 8.53 0.19
CA VAL A 69 -4.03 7.34 0.14
C VAL A 69 -5.29 7.55 0.96
N THR A 70 -6.32 6.76 0.70
CA THR A 70 -7.59 6.87 1.42
C THR A 70 -7.48 6.27 2.82
N ALA A 71 -7.93 6.99 3.83
CA ALA A 71 -8.02 6.49 5.20
C ALA A 71 -9.29 5.65 5.38
N SER A 72 -9.12 4.48 5.98
CA SER A 72 -10.22 3.64 6.48
C SER A 72 -10.28 3.81 8.00
N GLY A 73 -11.25 4.57 8.48
CA GLY A 73 -11.29 5.04 9.85
C GLY A 73 -10.44 6.31 10.05
N THR A 74 -10.32 6.74 11.29
CA THR A 74 -9.51 7.92 11.63
C THR A 74 -8.03 7.55 11.68
N VAL A 75 -7.20 8.31 11.00
CA VAL A 75 -5.73 8.20 11.05
C VAL A 75 -5.18 9.53 11.54
N THR A 76 -4.32 9.48 12.55
CA THR A 76 -3.68 10.66 13.14
C THR A 76 -2.22 10.75 12.71
N ALA A 77 -1.74 11.96 12.48
CA ALA A 77 -0.32 12.17 12.16
C ALA A 77 0.59 11.50 13.21
N GLY A 78 1.55 10.73 12.74
CA GLY A 78 2.45 9.92 13.58
C GLY A 78 2.03 8.46 13.75
N ASP A 79 0.80 8.10 13.37
CA ASP A 79 0.36 6.70 13.44
C ASP A 79 1.14 5.83 12.45
N LEU A 80 1.46 4.60 12.89
CA LEU A 80 1.79 3.54 11.96
C LEU A 80 0.51 3.11 11.25
N VAL A 81 0.55 2.93 9.95
CA VAL A 81 -0.61 2.53 9.16
C VAL A 81 -0.37 1.21 8.46
N VAL A 82 -1.43 0.43 8.34
CA VAL A 82 -1.45 -0.87 7.66
C VAL A 82 -2.43 -0.83 6.49
N CYS A 83 -2.30 -1.78 5.57
CA CYS A 83 -3.27 -1.94 4.50
C CYS A 83 -4.66 -2.21 5.07
N ALA A 84 -5.65 -1.53 4.52
CA ALA A 84 -7.06 -1.79 4.75
C ALA A 84 -7.72 -2.28 3.46
N ALA A 85 -9.00 -2.63 3.52
CA ALA A 85 -9.73 -3.10 2.35
C ALA A 85 -9.70 -2.07 1.21
N ALA A 86 -9.76 -2.56 -0.03
CA ALA A 86 -9.82 -1.78 -1.26
C ALA A 86 -8.65 -0.78 -1.43
N GLY A 87 -7.44 -1.18 -1.01
CA GLY A 87 -6.24 -0.36 -1.18
C GLY A 87 -6.19 0.90 -0.33
N ALA A 88 -6.98 0.98 0.74
CA ALA A 88 -6.92 2.04 1.74
C ALA A 88 -5.90 1.71 2.84
N VAL A 89 -5.75 2.61 3.80
CA VAL A 89 -4.94 2.39 5.01
C VAL A 89 -5.75 2.62 6.27
N SER A 90 -5.38 1.92 7.33
CA SER A 90 -5.94 2.14 8.67
C SER A 90 -4.82 2.28 9.69
N SER A 91 -5.11 2.94 10.80
CA SER A 91 -4.16 3.05 11.91
C SER A 91 -3.95 1.69 12.58
N LEU A 92 -2.69 1.36 12.87
CA LEU A 92 -2.35 0.17 13.65
C LEU A 92 -2.31 0.55 15.13
N ALA A 93 -3.32 0.11 15.87
CA ALA A 93 -3.39 0.37 17.31
C ALA A 93 -2.38 -0.48 18.08
N ALA A 94 -1.90 0.08 19.20
CA ALA A 94 -1.11 -0.69 20.17
C ALA A 94 -1.95 -1.82 20.78
N VAL A 95 -1.34 -2.98 20.96
CA VAL A 95 -2.01 -4.18 21.49
C VAL A 95 -1.44 -4.47 22.89
N THR A 96 -2.32 -4.63 23.88
CA THR A 96 -1.93 -4.95 25.25
C THR A 96 -1.77 -6.45 25.49
N THR A 97 -2.53 -7.27 24.76
CA THR A 97 -2.45 -8.74 24.84
C THR A 97 -2.31 -9.28 23.41
N PRO A 98 -1.08 -9.34 22.88
CA PRO A 98 -0.85 -9.69 21.48
C PRO A 98 -1.17 -11.17 21.22
N THR A 99 -1.73 -11.41 20.02
CA THR A 99 -1.99 -12.73 19.47
C THR A 99 -1.05 -13.01 18.30
N ALA A 100 -1.06 -14.24 17.77
CA ALA A 100 -0.30 -14.57 16.58
C ALA A 100 -0.74 -13.72 15.36
N ALA A 101 -2.02 -13.36 15.27
CA ALA A 101 -2.53 -12.48 14.21
C ALA A 101 -1.93 -11.08 14.32
N ASP A 102 -1.73 -10.55 15.52
CA ASP A 102 -1.13 -9.23 15.71
C ASP A 102 0.31 -9.19 15.22
N VAL A 103 1.08 -10.26 15.44
CA VAL A 103 2.44 -10.38 14.93
C VAL A 103 2.43 -10.41 13.39
N THR A 104 1.49 -11.12 12.78
CA THR A 104 1.34 -11.17 11.33
C THR A 104 0.95 -9.79 10.77
N ASN A 105 0.04 -9.09 11.44
CA ASN A 105 -0.44 -7.78 11.00
C ASN A 105 0.66 -6.72 10.97
N THR A 106 1.70 -6.85 11.80
CA THR A 106 2.85 -5.93 11.74
C THR A 106 3.60 -5.99 10.42
N ARG A 107 3.49 -7.07 9.66
CA ARG A 107 4.08 -7.19 8.32
C ARG A 107 3.34 -6.36 7.28
N ALA A 108 2.10 -6.00 7.55
CA ALA A 108 1.27 -5.20 6.67
C ALA A 108 1.50 -3.69 6.85
N ILE A 109 2.42 -3.27 7.72
CA ILE A 109 2.74 -1.86 7.92
C ILE A 109 3.22 -1.26 6.60
N VAL A 110 2.54 -0.20 6.19
CA VAL A 110 2.83 0.53 4.96
C VAL A 110 3.83 1.64 5.25
N GLY A 111 3.69 2.30 6.37
CA GLY A 111 4.55 3.40 6.77
C GLY A 111 3.95 4.22 7.90
N VAL A 112 4.34 5.49 7.96
CA VAL A 112 3.92 6.44 8.99
C VAL A 112 3.06 7.53 8.35
N ALA A 113 1.91 7.81 8.95
CA ALA A 113 1.07 8.93 8.54
C ALA A 113 1.74 10.26 8.91
N ILE A 114 1.86 11.16 7.96
CA ILE A 114 2.38 12.52 8.19
C ILE A 114 1.31 13.59 8.17
N SER A 115 0.05 13.17 8.04
CA SER A 115 -1.11 14.05 8.18
C SER A 115 -2.23 13.31 8.90
N THR A 116 -3.27 14.05 9.28
CA THR A 116 -4.45 13.49 9.94
C THR A 116 -5.61 13.47 8.95
N ALA A 117 -6.38 12.39 8.94
CA ALA A 117 -7.58 12.27 8.11
C ALA A 117 -8.67 11.48 8.83
N THR A 118 -9.91 11.82 8.54
CA THR A 118 -11.08 11.05 8.94
C THR A 118 -11.42 10.02 7.86
N ASN A 119 -12.31 9.08 8.19
CA ASN A 119 -12.70 7.98 7.29
C ASN A 119 -13.11 8.49 5.90
N GLY A 120 -12.57 7.87 4.88
CA GLY A 120 -12.84 8.18 3.47
C GLY A 120 -12.05 9.35 2.88
N ASN A 121 -11.33 10.10 3.69
CA ASN A 121 -10.51 11.23 3.24
C ASN A 121 -9.07 10.79 2.97
N LYS A 122 -8.33 11.63 2.25
CA LYS A 122 -6.93 11.34 1.91
C LYS A 122 -6.02 11.65 3.09
N VAL A 123 -5.10 10.74 3.35
CA VAL A 123 -4.03 10.88 4.33
C VAL A 123 -2.68 10.73 3.62
N ARG A 124 -1.72 11.55 3.99
CA ARG A 124 -0.35 11.44 3.47
C ARG A 124 0.44 10.45 4.31
N VAL A 125 1.02 9.49 3.65
CA VAL A 125 1.79 8.41 4.29
C VAL A 125 3.17 8.35 3.66
N LYS A 126 4.20 8.33 4.50
CA LYS A 126 5.55 8.02 4.07
C LYS A 126 5.69 6.50 4.05
N PHE A 127 5.92 5.93 2.89
CA PHE A 127 6.05 4.50 2.70
C PHE A 127 7.42 4.01 3.15
N ASP A 128 7.46 2.84 3.78
CA ASP A 128 8.68 2.28 4.38
C ASP A 128 9.45 1.36 3.44
N ARG A 129 8.85 0.91 2.33
CA ARG A 129 9.52 0.00 1.39
C ARG A 129 9.04 0.18 -0.04
#